data_72e8dda63d1803e38255867b84d17e66
#
_entry.id   72e8dda63d1803e38255867b84d17e66
#
_cell.length_a   1.000
_cell.length_b   1.000
_cell.length_c   1.000
_cell.angle_alpha   90.00
_cell.angle_beta   90.00
_cell.angle_gamma   90.00
#
_symmetry.space_group_name_H-M   'P 1'
#
loop_
_entity.id
_entity.type
_entity.pdbx_description
1 polymer ?
#
loop_
_entity_poly.entity_id
_entity_poly.type
_entity_poly.pdbx_seq_one_letter_code
_entity_poly.pdbx_strand_id
1 'polypeptide(L)'
;IFYSSFKGLPIEIEEAAKIDGCGVFKTFISVMAPIAIPAFVTVLLFSIVWHWTDYYSSATYFLGNTKPIVVMLSGLESTLRNGFGVTGGVSSVQLRMYLQAGAMLTIAPPLILYIFAQKYFTESIERTGLVG
;
A
#
# COMPACT_ATOMS: atom_id res chain seq x y z
N ILE A 1 -2.88 14.71 0.11
CA ILE A 1 -2.71 14.21 1.48
C ILE A 1 -1.65 15.04 2.21
N PHE A 2 -0.37 15.04 1.81
CA PHE A 2 0.68 15.79 2.49
C PHE A 2 0.38 17.28 2.62
N TYR A 3 -0.02 17.94 1.52
CA TYR A 3 -0.38 19.35 1.56
C TYR A 3 -1.46 19.66 2.61
N SER A 4 -2.52 18.87 2.63
CA SER A 4 -3.62 19.03 3.59
C SER A 4 -3.16 18.77 5.03
N SER A 5 -2.31 17.74 5.24
CA SER A 5 -1.77 17.40 6.55
C SER A 5 -0.89 18.51 7.13
N PHE A 6 0.02 19.06 6.33
CA PHE A 6 0.88 20.15 6.79
C PHE A 6 0.13 21.48 6.94
N LYS A 7 -0.82 21.77 6.05
CA LYS A 7 -1.64 22.98 6.14
C LYS A 7 -2.57 22.96 7.36
N GLY A 8 -2.97 21.79 7.81
CA GLY A 8 -3.81 21.64 9.01
C GLY A 8 -3.05 21.74 10.34
N LEU A 9 -1.71 21.90 10.31
CA LEU A 9 -0.95 22.10 11.54
C LEU A 9 -1.16 23.52 12.07
N PRO A 10 -1.36 23.69 13.41
CA PRO A 10 -1.43 24.98 14.03
C PRO A 10 -0.13 25.79 13.80
N ILE A 11 -0.26 27.06 13.42
CA ILE A 11 0.89 27.93 13.14
C ILE A 11 1.73 28.18 14.40
N GLU A 12 1.10 28.10 15.57
CA GLU A 12 1.71 28.29 16.89
C GLU A 12 2.86 27.29 17.13
N ILE A 13 2.76 26.07 16.55
CA ILE A 13 3.82 25.06 16.66
C ILE A 13 5.08 25.49 15.90
N GLU A 14 4.89 26.09 14.73
CA GLU A 14 6.00 26.62 13.93
C GLU A 14 6.63 27.85 14.60
N GLU A 15 5.80 28.73 15.16
CA GLU A 15 6.26 29.92 15.88
C GLU A 15 7.02 29.56 17.16
N ALA A 16 6.53 28.57 17.94
CA ALA A 16 7.23 28.09 19.12
C ALA A 16 8.63 27.52 18.77
N ALA A 17 8.71 26.72 17.70
CA ALA A 17 9.99 26.20 17.24
C ALA A 17 10.97 27.28 16.80
N LYS A 18 10.47 28.38 16.21
CA LYS A 18 11.31 29.55 15.87
C LYS A 18 11.80 30.30 17.10
N ILE A 19 10.95 30.44 18.14
CA ILE A 19 11.34 31.04 19.42
C ILE A 19 12.42 30.21 20.08
N ASP A 20 12.35 28.87 20.00
CA ASP A 20 13.37 27.95 20.49
C ASP A 20 14.67 27.95 19.64
N GLY A 21 14.78 28.84 18.66
CA GLY A 21 15.97 28.99 17.82
C GLY A 21 16.13 27.90 16.76
N CYS A 22 15.09 27.15 16.44
CA CYS A 22 15.14 26.15 15.39
C CYS A 22 15.12 26.81 14.01
N GLY A 23 16.11 26.47 13.17
CA GLY A 23 16.08 26.82 11.75
C GLY A 23 15.01 26.00 11.00
N VAL A 24 14.63 26.44 9.80
CA VAL A 24 13.54 25.84 8.98
C VAL A 24 13.67 24.32 8.83
N PHE A 25 14.85 23.80 8.50
CA PHE A 25 15.08 22.37 8.36
C PHE A 25 14.91 21.61 9.68
N LYS A 26 15.39 22.17 10.78
CA LYS A 26 15.26 21.54 12.10
C LYS A 26 13.81 21.53 12.55
N THR A 27 13.07 22.61 12.33
CA THR A 27 11.62 22.69 12.59
C THR A 27 10.87 21.63 11.79
N PHE A 28 11.18 21.48 10.49
CA PHE A 28 10.55 20.47 9.66
C PHE A 28 10.80 19.04 10.17
N ILE A 29 12.07 18.67 10.39
CA ILE A 29 12.45 17.30 10.74
C ILE A 29 12.04 16.93 12.18
N SER A 30 12.23 17.85 13.13
CA SER A 30 12.06 17.55 14.55
C SER A 30 10.65 17.83 15.07
N VAL A 31 9.87 18.67 14.38
CA VAL A 31 8.54 19.08 14.86
C VAL A 31 7.46 18.69 13.86
N MET A 32 7.53 19.16 12.62
CA MET A 32 6.44 18.97 11.66
C MET A 32 6.34 17.53 11.12
N ALA A 33 7.47 16.91 10.78
CA ALA A 33 7.48 15.57 10.20
C ALA A 33 6.98 14.49 11.18
N PRO A 34 7.33 14.49 12.48
CA PRO A 34 6.77 13.55 13.46
C PRO A 34 5.25 13.69 13.62
N ILE A 35 4.72 14.91 13.58
CA ILE A 35 3.27 15.14 13.67
C ILE A 35 2.55 14.63 12.43
N ALA A 36 3.22 14.66 11.27
CA ALA A 36 2.69 14.21 9.99
C ALA A 36 2.89 12.69 9.72
N ILE A 37 3.42 11.90 10.68
CA ILE A 37 3.61 10.45 10.51
C ILE A 37 2.36 9.73 9.99
N PRO A 38 1.13 10.01 10.48
CA PRO A 38 -0.07 9.37 9.94
C PRO A 38 -0.27 9.61 8.43
N ALA A 39 0.05 10.81 7.95
CA ALA A 39 -0.02 11.12 6.52
C ALA A 39 1.04 10.36 5.70
N PHE A 40 2.26 10.21 6.24
CA PHE A 40 3.31 9.40 5.61
C PHE A 40 2.90 7.92 5.51
N VAL A 41 2.37 7.35 6.59
CA VAL A 41 1.88 5.96 6.60
C VAL A 41 0.76 5.76 5.59
N THR A 42 -0.17 6.71 5.49
CA THR A 42 -1.28 6.68 4.53
C THR A 42 -0.77 6.66 3.09
N VAL A 43 0.13 7.57 2.74
CA VAL A 43 0.70 7.64 1.38
C VAL A 43 1.52 6.39 1.05
N LEU A 44 2.30 5.88 2.03
CA LEU A 44 3.06 4.65 1.88
C LEU A 44 2.16 3.47 1.57
N LEU A 45 1.06 3.31 2.31
CA LEU A 45 0.08 2.23 2.07
C LEU A 45 -0.55 2.31 0.69
N PHE A 46 -1.04 3.50 0.29
CA PHE A 46 -1.60 3.67 -1.05
C PHE A 46 -0.56 3.36 -2.13
N SER A 47 0.68 3.79 -1.94
CA SER A 47 1.76 3.50 -2.89
C SER A 47 2.04 2.00 -3.00
N ILE A 48 2.11 1.29 -1.86
CA ILE A 48 2.31 -0.18 -1.86
C ILE A 48 1.15 -0.88 -2.55
N VAL A 49 -0.10 -0.56 -2.20
CA VAL A 49 -1.28 -1.20 -2.80
C VAL A 49 -1.34 -0.91 -4.30
N TRP A 50 -1.07 0.33 -4.70
CA TRP A 50 -1.06 0.71 -6.12
C TRP A 50 -0.04 -0.10 -6.92
N HIS A 51 1.20 -0.16 -6.46
CA HIS A 51 2.25 -0.92 -7.15
C HIS A 51 2.05 -2.44 -7.05
N TRP A 52 1.45 -2.93 -5.96
CA TRP A 52 1.11 -4.34 -5.79
C TRP A 52 0.08 -4.82 -6.80
N THR A 53 -0.90 -3.98 -7.11
CA THR A 53 -2.00 -4.30 -8.04
C THR A 53 -1.74 -3.88 -9.48
N ASP A 54 -0.59 -3.27 -9.78
CA ASP A 54 -0.25 -2.79 -11.13
C ASP A 54 0.08 -3.95 -12.08
N TYR A 55 -0.97 -4.47 -12.69
CA TYR A 55 -0.86 -5.50 -13.72
C TYR A 55 -0.31 -4.95 -15.02
N TYR A 56 -0.76 -3.77 -15.45
CA TYR A 56 -0.48 -3.23 -16.79
C TYR A 56 1.00 -2.93 -17.01
N SER A 57 1.59 -2.14 -16.12
CA SER A 57 3.01 -1.81 -16.21
C SER A 57 3.86 -3.06 -16.02
N SER A 58 3.48 -3.90 -15.06
CA SER A 58 4.17 -5.16 -14.79
C SER A 58 4.13 -6.13 -15.97
N ALA A 59 3.00 -6.30 -16.63
CA ALA A 59 2.89 -7.18 -17.79
C ALA A 59 3.63 -6.64 -19.01
N THR A 60 3.75 -5.30 -19.14
CA THR A 60 4.39 -4.65 -20.28
C THR A 60 5.92 -4.63 -20.16
N TYR A 61 6.43 -4.32 -18.97
CA TYR A 61 7.86 -4.07 -18.78
C TYR A 61 8.64 -5.28 -18.25
N PHE A 62 7.98 -6.18 -17.50
CA PHE A 62 8.64 -7.40 -17.01
C PHE A 62 8.50 -8.57 -17.99
N LEU A 63 9.27 -8.52 -19.08
CA LEU A 63 9.30 -9.57 -20.12
C LEU A 63 10.17 -10.78 -19.75
N GLY A 64 10.83 -10.76 -18.59
CA GLY A 64 11.77 -11.80 -18.14
C GLY A 64 11.12 -12.95 -17.38
N ASN A 65 11.99 -13.82 -16.82
CA ASN A 65 11.58 -14.99 -16.02
C ASN A 65 10.98 -14.61 -14.65
N THR A 66 11.28 -13.41 -14.15
CA THR A 66 10.76 -12.92 -12.86
C THR A 66 9.52 -12.05 -13.12
N LYS A 67 8.35 -12.58 -12.84
CA LYS A 67 7.09 -11.86 -13.01
C LYS A 67 6.51 -11.52 -11.64
N PRO A 68 5.96 -10.28 -11.45
CA PRO A 68 5.22 -9.95 -10.26
C PRO A 68 4.01 -10.89 -10.05
N ILE A 69 3.62 -11.06 -8.79
CA ILE A 69 2.58 -12.02 -8.39
C ILE A 69 1.24 -11.77 -9.11
N VAL A 70 0.88 -10.51 -9.36
CA VAL A 70 -0.36 -10.15 -10.07
C VAL A 70 -0.36 -10.66 -11.51
N VAL A 71 0.80 -10.64 -12.18
CA VAL A 71 0.95 -11.16 -13.56
C VAL A 71 0.95 -12.69 -13.53
N MET A 72 1.57 -13.32 -12.54
CA MET A 72 1.55 -14.77 -12.38
C MET A 72 0.15 -15.29 -12.10
N LEU A 73 -0.63 -14.58 -11.28
CA LEU A 73 -2.02 -14.94 -10.98
C LEU A 73 -2.90 -14.91 -12.23
N SER A 74 -2.74 -13.92 -13.10
CA SER A 74 -3.50 -13.84 -14.36
C SER A 74 -3.21 -14.98 -15.33
N GLY A 75 -1.98 -15.51 -15.31
CA GLY A 75 -1.56 -16.66 -16.12
C GLY A 75 -1.76 -18.02 -15.44
N LEU A 76 -2.22 -18.05 -14.19
CA LEU A 76 -2.30 -19.28 -13.39
C LEU A 76 -3.22 -20.31 -14.04
N GLU A 77 -4.37 -19.89 -14.57
CA GLU A 77 -5.32 -20.79 -15.23
C GLU A 77 -4.69 -21.52 -16.41
N SER A 78 -4.03 -20.78 -17.30
CA SER A 78 -3.35 -21.39 -18.48
C SER A 78 -2.21 -22.31 -18.07
N THR A 79 -1.47 -21.93 -17.04
CA THR A 79 -0.37 -22.75 -16.50
C THR A 79 -0.90 -24.06 -15.92
N LEU A 80 -1.98 -24.02 -15.14
CA LEU A 80 -2.61 -25.21 -14.57
C LEU A 80 -3.21 -26.11 -15.64
N ARG A 81 -3.90 -25.56 -16.63
CA ARG A 81 -4.45 -26.35 -17.75
C ARG A 81 -3.35 -27.03 -18.57
N ASN A 82 -2.28 -26.34 -18.85
CA ASN A 82 -1.16 -26.87 -19.64
C ASN A 82 -0.33 -27.87 -18.82
N GLY A 83 -0.11 -27.62 -17.53
CA GLY A 83 0.68 -28.50 -16.66
C GLY A 83 0.01 -29.82 -16.32
N PHE A 84 -1.31 -29.82 -16.14
CA PHE A 84 -2.08 -31.01 -15.78
C PHE A 84 -2.80 -31.68 -16.97
N GLY A 85 -2.82 -31.02 -18.14
CA GLY A 85 -3.52 -31.50 -19.35
C GLY A 85 -2.95 -32.74 -20.00
N VAL A 86 -1.73 -33.17 -19.63
CA VAL A 86 -1.04 -34.31 -20.25
C VAL A 86 -1.36 -35.66 -19.55
N THR A 87 -1.87 -35.63 -18.31
CA THR A 87 -2.01 -36.88 -17.50
C THR A 87 -3.35 -37.10 -16.79
N GLY A 88 -4.35 -36.27 -17.02
CA GLY A 88 -5.65 -36.41 -16.35
C GLY A 88 -6.23 -35.07 -15.96
N GLY A 89 -7.03 -34.51 -16.83
CA GLY A 89 -7.51 -33.13 -16.76
C GLY A 89 -7.99 -32.69 -15.39
N VAL A 90 -7.53 -31.52 -14.98
CA VAL A 90 -8.03 -30.84 -13.78
C VAL A 90 -9.51 -30.54 -14.01
N SER A 91 -10.36 -30.99 -13.08
CA SER A 91 -11.79 -30.68 -13.17
C SER A 91 -11.98 -29.17 -13.03
N SER A 92 -13.06 -28.63 -13.64
CA SER A 92 -13.38 -27.20 -13.55
C SER A 92 -13.54 -26.72 -12.10
N VAL A 93 -13.91 -27.60 -11.19
CA VAL A 93 -14.04 -27.30 -9.75
C VAL A 93 -12.66 -27.16 -9.11
N GLN A 94 -11.75 -28.11 -9.36
CA GLN A 94 -10.38 -28.02 -8.84
C GLN A 94 -9.64 -26.80 -9.36
N LEU A 95 -9.81 -26.46 -10.64
CA LEU A 95 -9.22 -25.26 -11.23
C LEU A 95 -9.68 -24.00 -10.50
N ARG A 96 -10.97 -23.86 -10.22
CA ARG A 96 -11.50 -22.72 -9.45
C ARG A 96 -10.94 -22.66 -8.04
N MET A 97 -10.78 -23.81 -7.37
CA MET A 97 -10.17 -23.87 -6.03
C MET A 97 -8.73 -23.34 -6.04
N TYR A 98 -7.92 -23.75 -7.02
CA TYR A 98 -6.54 -23.24 -7.14
C TYR A 98 -6.49 -21.75 -7.46
N LEU A 99 -7.37 -21.26 -8.33
CA LEU A 99 -7.46 -19.82 -8.63
C LEU A 99 -7.87 -19.00 -7.41
N GLN A 100 -8.83 -19.48 -6.63
CA GLN A 100 -9.27 -18.82 -5.40
C GLN A 100 -8.16 -18.82 -4.34
N ALA A 101 -7.46 -19.94 -4.16
CA ALA A 101 -6.33 -20.02 -3.25
C ALA A 101 -5.19 -19.07 -3.65
N GLY A 102 -4.86 -19.01 -4.95
CA GLY A 102 -3.88 -18.06 -5.48
C GLY A 102 -4.28 -16.60 -5.27
N ALA A 103 -5.55 -16.27 -5.48
CA ALA A 103 -6.08 -14.94 -5.21
C ALA A 103 -5.99 -14.57 -3.73
N MET A 104 -6.35 -15.48 -2.81
CA MET A 104 -6.22 -15.26 -1.37
C MET A 104 -4.78 -15.03 -0.95
N LEU A 105 -3.84 -15.83 -1.45
CA LEU A 105 -2.41 -15.65 -1.18
C LEU A 105 -1.89 -14.31 -1.71
N THR A 106 -2.41 -13.84 -2.84
CA THR A 106 -2.03 -12.55 -3.43
C THR A 106 -2.55 -11.38 -2.60
N ILE A 107 -3.73 -11.49 -2.01
CA ILE A 107 -4.33 -10.43 -1.19
C ILE A 107 -3.73 -10.40 0.24
N ALA A 108 -3.23 -11.51 0.74
CA ALA A 108 -2.76 -11.63 2.12
C ALA A 108 -1.68 -10.60 2.52
N PRO A 109 -0.60 -10.36 1.74
CA PRO A 109 0.42 -9.40 2.13
C PRO A 109 -0.10 -7.95 2.29
N PRO A 110 -0.83 -7.35 1.34
CA PRO A 110 -1.37 -6.01 1.52
C PRO A 110 -2.42 -5.94 2.64
N LEU A 111 -3.19 -7.01 2.88
CA LEU A 111 -4.14 -7.08 3.98
C LEU A 111 -3.42 -7.06 5.34
N ILE A 112 -2.35 -7.83 5.49
CA ILE A 112 -1.52 -7.84 6.70
C ILE A 112 -0.93 -6.45 6.94
N LEU A 113 -0.36 -5.81 5.91
CA LEU A 113 0.15 -4.44 6.01
C LEU A 113 -0.94 -3.45 6.44
N TYR A 114 -2.15 -3.57 5.90
CA TYR A 114 -3.27 -2.73 6.29
C TYR A 114 -3.63 -2.90 7.77
N ILE A 115 -3.68 -4.14 8.29
CA ILE A 115 -3.98 -4.41 9.70
C ILE A 115 -2.99 -3.70 10.64
N PHE A 116 -1.71 -3.68 10.30
CA PHE A 116 -0.71 -2.97 11.10
C PHE A 116 -0.80 -1.45 10.97
N ALA A 117 -1.19 -0.96 9.81
CA ALA A 117 -1.21 0.46 9.54
C ALA A 117 -2.54 1.15 9.87
N GLN A 118 -3.64 0.39 10.06
CA GLN A 118 -4.97 0.94 10.32
C GLN A 118 -5.02 1.87 11.55
N LYS A 119 -4.20 1.63 12.56
CA LYS A 119 -4.13 2.49 13.75
C LYS A 119 -3.72 3.93 13.42
N TYR A 120 -2.86 4.13 12.42
CA TYR A 120 -2.44 5.46 11.99
C TYR A 120 -3.50 6.17 11.14
N PHE A 121 -4.40 5.41 10.50
CA PHE A 121 -5.55 5.96 9.78
C PHE A 121 -6.57 6.57 10.71
N THR A 122 -6.92 5.88 11.79
CA THR A 122 -7.90 6.38 12.78
C THR A 122 -7.40 7.65 13.45
N GLU A 123 -6.13 7.72 13.84
CA GLU A 123 -5.53 8.95 14.39
C GLU A 123 -5.58 10.14 13.42
N SER A 124 -5.41 9.92 12.12
CA SER A 124 -5.46 10.98 11.11
C SER A 124 -6.88 11.54 10.94
N ILE A 125 -7.90 10.69 11.00
CA ILE A 125 -9.31 11.09 10.82
C ILE A 125 -9.82 11.83 12.05
N GLU A 126 -9.47 11.38 13.26
CA GLU A 126 -9.87 12.03 14.50
C GLU A 126 -9.32 13.45 14.63
N ARG A 127 -8.06 13.69 14.21
CA ARG A 127 -7.46 15.03 14.21
C ARG A 127 -8.12 15.98 13.22
N THR A 128 -8.54 15.50 12.05
CA THR A 128 -9.23 16.32 11.03
C THR A 128 -10.71 16.57 11.38
N GLY A 129 -11.33 15.70 12.14
CA GLY A 129 -12.75 15.81 12.54
C GLY A 129 -12.99 16.74 13.74
N LEU A 130 -11.95 17.14 14.47
CA LEU A 130 -12.05 18.03 15.65
C LEU A 130 -11.89 19.52 15.30
N VAL A 131 -11.67 19.87 14.02
CA VAL A 131 -11.57 21.25 13.51
C VAL A 131 -12.78 21.52 12.61
N GLY A 132 -13.96 21.43 13.18
CA GLY A 132 -15.22 21.82 12.58
C GLY A 132 -16.00 22.75 13.52
#